data_c6e0a4544d014307472022e3b5c4f014
#
_entry.id   c6e0a4544d014307472022e3b5c4f014
#
_cell.length_a   1.000
_cell.length_b   1.000
_cell.length_c   1.000
_cell.angle_alpha   90.00
_cell.angle_beta   90.00
_cell.angle_gamma   90.00
#
_symmetry.space_group_name_H-M   'P 1'
#
loop_
_entity.id
_entity.type
_entity.pdbx_description
1 polymer ?
#
loop_
_entity_poly.entity_id
_entity_poly.type
_entity_poly.pdbx_seq_one_letter_code
_entity_poly.pdbx_strand_id
1 'polypeptide(L)'
;MQSAPVIDILIAGAGFSGLVIAQRLSEAGLKCVVLERRDHLGGNAYDAPDENGVLYHRYGPHYFRTNSRAVRDYLSRFTTWQPADYRIKSHTHGRYWSFPVNLSTYEQLIGQAATEAEFTAWLAKERIPCEHPANSEEVILANVGPTFYELFFKGYTLKQWDRHPRDLDPSVCARIPVRTTRDDHYLREEFQALPTDGFTRLFERMVEASPGLEVHLDTDFFTARHHYQPRHTIYTGPIDAYFDHRYGHLPYRSLQFEVETFTAAQLATANRETVSGKTGHWQPALQVNYPNDEAFTRIVEIKYVTGQQSPHTNIVREYPLPADATHEPYYPIPAPDTRAQYEKYRTAAAAEPHTSFIGRLATYHYYNMDQVVAMALKEAERLLSLTGPLATPAIRS
;
A
#
# COMPACT_ATOMS: atom_id res chain seq x y z
N MET A 1 26.69 28.27 -20.92
CA MET A 1 25.84 27.27 -20.25
C MET A 1 26.36 27.15 -18.82
N GLN A 2 25.55 27.43 -17.81
CA GLN A 2 25.95 27.15 -16.43
C GLN A 2 26.11 25.61 -16.28
N SER A 3 27.20 25.19 -15.64
CA SER A 3 27.38 23.76 -15.33
C SER A 3 26.27 23.29 -14.40
N ALA A 4 25.73 22.06 -14.64
CA ALA A 4 24.73 21.49 -13.78
C ALA A 4 25.22 21.42 -12.32
N PRO A 5 24.39 21.78 -11.32
CA PRO A 5 24.80 21.76 -9.92
C PRO A 5 25.19 20.34 -9.47
N VAL A 6 26.31 20.27 -8.75
CA VAL A 6 26.76 19.05 -8.11
C VAL A 6 25.94 18.85 -6.83
N ILE A 7 25.28 17.71 -6.73
CA ILE A 7 24.51 17.29 -5.55
C ILE A 7 24.97 15.91 -5.08
N ASP A 8 24.71 15.57 -3.84
CA ASP A 8 25.11 14.26 -3.36
C ASP A 8 24.13 13.18 -3.84
N ILE A 9 22.83 13.42 -3.68
CA ILE A 9 21.80 12.42 -3.95
C ILE A 9 20.67 13.02 -4.80
N LEU A 10 20.35 12.36 -5.92
CA LEU A 10 19.14 12.60 -6.70
C LEU A 10 18.15 11.47 -6.47
N ILE A 11 16.90 11.80 -6.17
CA ILE A 11 15.87 10.84 -5.78
C ILE A 11 14.67 10.99 -6.72
N ALA A 12 14.24 9.89 -7.33
CA ALA A 12 13.01 9.81 -8.10
C ALA A 12 11.86 9.31 -7.23
N GLY A 13 10.88 10.19 -6.97
CA GLY A 13 9.66 9.90 -6.23
C GLY A 13 9.68 10.37 -4.77
N ALA A 14 8.61 11.07 -4.38
CA ALA A 14 8.39 11.62 -3.03
C ALA A 14 7.42 10.75 -2.19
N GLY A 15 7.39 9.44 -2.40
CA GLY A 15 6.70 8.48 -1.53
C GLY A 15 7.55 8.05 -0.33
N PHE A 16 7.08 7.07 0.45
CA PHE A 16 7.81 6.54 1.63
C PHE A 16 9.26 6.16 1.30
N SER A 17 9.52 5.46 0.19
CA SER A 17 10.89 5.06 -0.18
C SER A 17 11.81 6.27 -0.33
N GLY A 18 11.41 7.23 -1.16
CA GLY A 18 12.25 8.40 -1.47
C GLY A 18 12.41 9.34 -0.30
N LEU A 19 11.32 9.71 0.38
CA LEU A 19 11.38 10.69 1.46
C LEU A 19 12.06 10.17 2.73
N VAL A 20 11.92 8.88 3.06
CA VAL A 20 12.65 8.29 4.20
C VAL A 20 14.16 8.32 3.95
N ILE A 21 14.61 7.94 2.74
CA ILE A 21 16.03 8.03 2.38
C ILE A 21 16.49 9.47 2.36
N ALA A 22 15.75 10.37 1.70
CA ALA A 22 16.05 11.79 1.62
C ALA A 22 16.23 12.42 3.00
N GLN A 23 15.31 12.17 3.92
CA GLN A 23 15.35 12.68 5.28
C GLN A 23 16.60 12.19 6.04
N ARG A 24 16.89 10.88 5.98
CA ARG A 24 18.03 10.29 6.67
C ARG A 24 19.37 10.80 6.15
N LEU A 25 19.51 10.93 4.83
CA LEU A 25 20.74 11.41 4.20
C LEU A 25 20.92 12.92 4.38
N SER A 26 19.84 13.68 4.28
CA SER A 26 19.84 15.12 4.53
C SER A 26 20.18 15.45 6.00
N GLU A 27 19.64 14.69 6.96
CA GLU A 27 19.97 14.81 8.39
C GLU A 27 21.47 14.55 8.66
N ALA A 28 22.11 13.73 7.83
CA ALA A 28 23.56 13.48 7.88
C ALA A 28 24.39 14.54 7.10
N GLY A 29 23.76 15.61 6.59
CA GLY A 29 24.41 16.72 5.92
C GLY A 29 24.62 16.57 4.41
N LEU A 30 24.03 15.54 3.77
CA LEU A 30 24.10 15.37 2.32
C LEU A 30 23.05 16.26 1.62
N LYS A 31 23.44 16.83 0.47
CA LYS A 31 22.53 17.59 -0.38
C LYS A 31 21.68 16.64 -1.20
N CYS A 32 20.38 16.60 -0.91
CA CYS A 32 19.41 15.74 -1.55
C CYS A 32 18.43 16.56 -2.41
N VAL A 33 18.15 16.07 -3.61
CA VAL A 33 17.10 16.61 -4.48
C VAL A 33 16.12 15.49 -4.80
N VAL A 34 14.83 15.72 -4.52
CA VAL A 34 13.74 14.81 -4.85
C VAL A 34 12.96 15.38 -6.04
N LEU A 35 12.77 14.56 -7.07
CA LEU A 35 11.93 14.86 -8.22
C LEU A 35 10.67 14.01 -8.13
N GLU A 36 9.51 14.65 -8.00
CA GLU A 36 8.20 14.01 -7.94
C GLU A 36 7.34 14.50 -9.08
N ARG A 37 6.82 13.56 -9.88
CA ARG A 37 6.00 13.88 -11.06
C ARG A 37 4.59 14.38 -10.73
N ARG A 38 4.09 14.07 -9.53
CA ARG A 38 2.78 14.53 -9.04
C ARG A 38 2.91 15.91 -8.38
N ASP A 39 1.77 16.54 -8.19
CA ASP A 39 1.61 17.85 -7.54
C ASP A 39 1.66 17.78 -5.99
N HIS A 40 2.01 16.63 -5.43
CA HIS A 40 1.96 16.39 -3.98
C HIS A 40 3.02 15.41 -3.49
N LEU A 41 3.32 15.47 -2.19
CA LEU A 41 4.15 14.51 -1.46
C LEU A 41 3.35 13.22 -1.19
N GLY A 42 4.08 12.18 -0.72
CA GLY A 42 3.48 10.96 -0.17
C GLY A 42 3.28 9.83 -1.19
N GLY A 43 3.42 10.11 -2.50
CA GLY A 43 3.18 9.10 -3.52
C GLY A 43 1.78 8.50 -3.38
N ASN A 44 1.65 7.18 -3.34
CA ASN A 44 0.34 6.54 -3.17
C ASN A 44 -0.26 6.68 -1.75
N ALA A 45 0.54 7.06 -0.75
CA ALA A 45 0.03 7.30 0.61
C ALA A 45 -0.53 8.72 0.82
N TYR A 46 -0.64 9.50 -0.26
CA TYR A 46 -1.24 10.84 -0.20
C TYR A 46 -2.69 10.79 0.26
N ASP A 47 -3.02 11.64 1.19
CA ASP A 47 -4.36 11.88 1.71
C ASP A 47 -4.67 13.38 1.74
N ALA A 48 -5.95 13.71 1.72
CA ALA A 48 -6.44 15.08 1.76
C ALA A 48 -7.84 15.13 2.36
N PRO A 49 -8.27 16.26 2.92
CA PRO A 49 -9.67 16.47 3.26
C PRO A 49 -10.51 16.68 1.99
N ASP A 50 -11.73 16.16 2.01
CA ASP A 50 -12.73 16.48 1.00
C ASP A 50 -13.34 17.89 1.25
N GLU A 51 -14.32 18.26 0.47
CA GLU A 51 -15.03 19.55 0.57
C GLU A 51 -15.76 19.76 1.91
N ASN A 52 -16.03 18.69 2.65
CA ASN A 52 -16.65 18.71 3.98
C ASN A 52 -15.61 18.60 5.11
N GLY A 53 -14.32 18.63 4.78
CA GLY A 53 -13.22 18.47 5.74
C GLY A 53 -13.00 17.05 6.24
N VAL A 54 -13.58 16.04 5.60
CA VAL A 54 -13.38 14.63 5.95
C VAL A 54 -12.18 14.08 5.17
N LEU A 55 -11.20 13.54 5.88
CA LEU A 55 -10.01 12.97 5.28
C LEU A 55 -10.34 11.76 4.40
N TYR A 56 -9.70 11.65 3.24
CA TYR A 56 -9.73 10.45 2.40
C TYR A 56 -8.34 10.14 1.84
N HIS A 57 -8.11 8.87 1.55
CA HIS A 57 -6.89 8.41 0.87
C HIS A 57 -7.13 8.39 -0.64
N ARG A 58 -6.45 9.28 -1.36
CA ARG A 58 -6.69 9.49 -2.80
C ARG A 58 -6.39 8.25 -3.65
N TYR A 59 -5.42 7.44 -3.24
CA TYR A 59 -4.94 6.28 -3.99
C TYR A 59 -5.23 4.95 -3.28
N GLY A 60 -6.42 4.86 -2.69
CA GLY A 60 -6.87 3.68 -1.95
C GLY A 60 -6.38 3.63 -0.50
N PRO A 61 -6.86 2.64 0.26
CA PRO A 61 -6.60 2.60 1.69
C PRO A 61 -5.14 2.30 2.01
N HIS A 62 -4.58 3.12 2.87
CA HIS A 62 -3.24 2.95 3.42
C HIS A 62 -3.37 2.70 4.92
N TYR A 63 -3.36 1.42 5.31
CA TYR A 63 -3.44 0.97 6.69
C TYR A 63 -2.04 0.76 7.23
N PHE A 64 -1.56 1.69 8.06
CA PHE A 64 -0.23 1.53 8.65
C PHE A 64 -0.27 0.49 9.77
N ARG A 65 0.65 -0.45 9.69
CA ARG A 65 0.84 -1.49 10.67
C ARG A 65 2.27 -1.96 10.68
N THR A 66 2.78 -2.36 11.82
CA THR A 66 4.13 -2.91 11.93
C THR A 66 4.36 -3.63 13.24
N ASN A 67 5.23 -4.64 13.22
CA ASN A 67 5.86 -5.21 14.42
C ASN A 67 7.29 -4.66 14.60
N SER A 68 7.77 -3.82 13.69
CA SER A 68 9.11 -3.23 13.79
C SER A 68 9.09 -1.99 14.67
N ARG A 69 9.69 -2.09 15.84
CA ARG A 69 9.88 -0.95 16.73
C ARG A 69 10.70 0.15 16.06
N ALA A 70 11.75 -0.20 15.33
CA ALA A 70 12.62 0.77 14.64
C ALA A 70 11.83 1.62 13.62
N VAL A 71 10.95 0.98 12.83
CA VAL A 71 10.10 1.69 11.86
C VAL A 71 9.11 2.61 12.57
N ARG A 72 8.43 2.11 13.61
CA ARG A 72 7.50 2.91 14.39
C ARG A 72 8.19 4.11 15.03
N ASP A 73 9.30 3.89 15.74
CA ASP A 73 10.01 4.94 16.46
C ASP A 73 10.58 5.99 15.51
N TYR A 74 11.06 5.59 14.32
CA TYR A 74 11.49 6.51 13.27
C TYR A 74 10.35 7.42 12.80
N LEU A 75 9.22 6.86 12.40
CA LEU A 75 8.08 7.64 11.89
C LEU A 75 7.43 8.49 12.98
N SER A 76 7.45 8.05 14.25
CA SER A 76 6.95 8.79 15.41
C SER A 76 7.68 10.11 15.67
N ARG A 77 8.81 10.35 15.01
CA ARG A 77 9.49 11.65 15.02
C ARG A 77 8.70 12.74 14.28
N PHE A 78 7.84 12.33 13.35
CA PHE A 78 7.15 13.22 12.41
C PHE A 78 5.64 13.23 12.59
N THR A 79 5.09 12.35 13.43
CA THR A 79 3.67 12.28 13.70
C THR A 79 3.37 11.71 15.09
N THR A 80 2.20 12.02 15.59
CA THR A 80 1.51 11.23 16.61
C THR A 80 0.58 10.24 15.93
N TRP A 81 0.08 9.24 16.66
CA TRP A 81 -0.65 8.13 16.10
C TRP A 81 -2.07 8.04 16.64
N GLN A 82 -3.04 7.97 15.75
CA GLN A 82 -4.40 7.59 16.04
C GLN A 82 -4.50 6.07 15.95
N PRO A 83 -4.77 5.35 17.07
CA PRO A 83 -4.99 3.92 17.04
C PRO A 83 -6.10 3.55 16.05
N ALA A 84 -5.89 2.49 15.27
CA ALA A 84 -6.80 2.05 14.24
C ALA A 84 -7.18 0.58 14.42
N ASP A 85 -8.48 0.31 14.48
CA ASP A 85 -9.05 -1.03 14.49
C ASP A 85 -9.51 -1.40 13.07
N TYR A 86 -8.65 -2.09 12.32
CA TYR A 86 -8.93 -2.42 10.92
C TYR A 86 -9.86 -3.62 10.83
N ARG A 87 -11.17 -3.33 10.72
CA ARG A 87 -12.21 -4.33 10.49
C ARG A 87 -12.82 -4.15 9.12
N ILE A 88 -13.00 -5.26 8.44
CA ILE A 88 -13.56 -5.27 7.09
C ILE A 88 -14.71 -6.26 6.99
N LYS A 89 -15.53 -6.12 5.96
CA LYS A 89 -16.59 -7.06 5.61
C LYS A 89 -16.46 -7.48 4.14
N SER A 90 -17.18 -8.51 3.77
CA SER A 90 -17.41 -8.85 2.37
C SER A 90 -18.89 -8.73 2.06
N HIS A 91 -19.24 -8.20 0.88
CA HIS A 91 -20.61 -8.17 0.39
C HIS A 91 -20.71 -9.06 -0.84
N THR A 92 -21.57 -10.06 -0.74
CA THR A 92 -21.84 -10.98 -1.85
C THR A 92 -23.20 -11.65 -1.62
N HIS A 93 -23.88 -12.06 -2.70
CA HIS A 93 -25.24 -12.61 -2.65
C HIS A 93 -26.23 -11.72 -1.86
N GLY A 94 -26.14 -10.39 -2.06
CA GLY A 94 -27.05 -9.42 -1.48
C GLY A 94 -26.90 -9.18 0.03
N ARG A 95 -25.84 -9.65 0.69
CA ARG A 95 -25.64 -9.46 2.13
C ARG A 95 -24.20 -9.21 2.55
N TYR A 96 -24.03 -8.59 3.71
CA TYR A 96 -22.74 -8.39 4.36
C TYR A 96 -22.33 -9.62 5.17
N TRP A 97 -21.10 -10.06 4.95
CA TRP A 97 -20.49 -11.18 5.65
C TRP A 97 -19.39 -10.69 6.59
N SER A 98 -19.25 -11.36 7.73
CA SER A 98 -18.06 -11.22 8.56
C SER A 98 -16.84 -11.71 7.77
N PHE A 99 -15.76 -10.90 7.76
CA PHE A 99 -14.54 -11.20 7.02
C PHE A 99 -13.34 -10.54 7.74
N PRO A 100 -12.17 -11.17 7.81
CA PRO A 100 -11.75 -12.46 7.22
C PRO A 100 -12.57 -13.65 7.74
N VAL A 101 -12.47 -14.80 7.06
CA VAL A 101 -13.22 -16.01 7.42
C VAL A 101 -13.00 -16.38 8.90
N ASN A 102 -14.09 -16.42 9.65
CA ASN A 102 -14.12 -16.66 11.10
C ASN A 102 -15.39 -17.41 11.50
N LEU A 103 -15.58 -17.67 12.80
CA LEU A 103 -16.76 -18.38 13.29
C LEU A 103 -18.07 -17.68 12.91
N SER A 104 -18.12 -16.34 12.96
CA SER A 104 -19.32 -15.60 12.55
C SER A 104 -19.62 -15.74 11.06
N THR A 105 -18.57 -15.89 10.20
CA THR A 105 -18.75 -16.20 8.78
C THR A 105 -19.40 -17.56 8.59
N TYR A 106 -18.99 -18.55 9.38
CA TYR A 106 -19.56 -19.89 9.35
C TYR A 106 -21.03 -19.90 9.86
N GLU A 107 -21.30 -19.21 10.97
CA GLU A 107 -22.66 -19.05 11.49
C GLU A 107 -23.59 -18.40 10.45
N GLN A 108 -23.09 -17.38 9.74
CA GLN A 108 -23.83 -16.76 8.63
C GLN A 108 -24.06 -17.72 7.46
N LEU A 109 -23.12 -18.64 7.18
CA LEU A 109 -23.26 -19.65 6.13
C LEU A 109 -24.37 -20.64 6.44
N ILE A 110 -24.39 -21.17 7.67
CA ILE A 110 -25.36 -22.21 8.08
C ILE A 110 -26.67 -21.65 8.62
N GLY A 111 -26.76 -20.33 8.84
CA GLY A 111 -27.97 -19.64 9.31
C GLY A 111 -28.33 -19.88 10.79
N GLN A 112 -27.37 -20.35 11.59
CA GLN A 112 -27.55 -20.59 13.02
C GLN A 112 -26.27 -20.42 13.81
N ALA A 113 -26.36 -20.26 15.12
CA ALA A 113 -25.20 -20.20 16.01
C ALA A 113 -24.42 -21.52 16.00
N ALA A 114 -23.11 -21.42 16.11
CA ALA A 114 -22.20 -22.55 16.14
C ALA A 114 -21.07 -22.37 17.16
N THR A 115 -20.43 -23.45 17.52
CA THR A 115 -19.24 -23.49 18.36
C THR A 115 -17.96 -23.51 17.52
N GLU A 116 -16.85 -23.14 18.13
CA GLU A 116 -15.52 -23.27 17.50
C GLU A 116 -15.19 -24.71 17.10
N ALA A 117 -15.62 -25.68 17.89
CA ALA A 117 -15.43 -27.12 17.60
C ALA A 117 -16.20 -27.56 16.33
N GLU A 118 -17.44 -27.11 16.18
CA GLU A 118 -18.26 -27.39 14.99
C GLU A 118 -17.66 -26.77 13.74
N PHE A 119 -17.23 -25.50 13.83
CA PHE A 119 -16.57 -24.83 12.71
C PHE A 119 -15.23 -25.50 12.34
N THR A 120 -14.42 -25.86 13.33
CA THR A 120 -13.17 -26.58 13.10
C THR A 120 -13.39 -27.93 12.42
N ALA A 121 -14.39 -28.67 12.87
CA ALA A 121 -14.75 -29.96 12.28
C ALA A 121 -15.29 -29.79 10.84
N TRP A 122 -16.07 -28.75 10.57
CA TRP A 122 -16.55 -28.45 9.24
C TRP A 122 -15.40 -28.05 8.31
N LEU A 123 -14.50 -27.15 8.75
CA LEU A 123 -13.31 -26.75 7.98
C LEU A 123 -12.42 -27.97 7.64
N ALA A 124 -12.26 -28.91 8.58
CA ALA A 124 -11.47 -30.11 8.35
C ALA A 124 -12.02 -30.99 7.23
N LYS A 125 -13.35 -30.97 7.01
CA LYS A 125 -14.01 -31.70 5.90
C LYS A 125 -13.97 -30.92 4.58
N GLU A 126 -14.09 -29.59 4.65
CA GLU A 126 -14.13 -28.71 3.48
C GLU A 126 -12.76 -28.49 2.84
N ARG A 127 -11.69 -28.43 3.65
CA ARG A 127 -10.34 -28.19 3.18
C ARG A 127 -9.85 -29.25 2.22
N ILE A 128 -9.13 -28.82 1.19
CA ILE A 128 -8.37 -29.69 0.31
C ILE A 128 -6.90 -29.61 0.75
N PRO A 129 -6.40 -30.58 1.53
CA PRO A 129 -5.05 -30.51 2.09
C PRO A 129 -3.98 -30.40 0.98
N CYS A 130 -3.06 -29.46 1.13
CA CYS A 130 -1.89 -29.30 0.29
C CYS A 130 -0.71 -28.88 1.16
N GLU A 131 0.32 -29.73 1.25
CA GLU A 131 1.49 -29.48 2.10
C GLU A 131 2.38 -28.37 1.54
N HIS A 132 2.52 -28.33 0.21
CA HIS A 132 3.35 -27.37 -0.48
C HIS A 132 2.56 -26.68 -1.61
N PRO A 133 1.70 -25.69 -1.28
CA PRO A 133 0.90 -25.00 -2.29
C PRO A 133 1.80 -24.32 -3.35
N ALA A 134 1.57 -24.63 -4.61
CA ALA A 134 2.30 -24.06 -5.73
C ALA A 134 1.72 -22.70 -6.19
N ASN A 135 0.47 -22.42 -5.83
CA ASN A 135 -0.25 -21.23 -6.27
C ASN A 135 -1.27 -20.76 -5.22
N SER A 136 -1.88 -19.60 -5.45
CA SER A 136 -2.84 -18.98 -4.53
C SER A 136 -4.15 -19.77 -4.40
N GLU A 137 -4.60 -20.49 -5.43
CA GLU A 137 -5.80 -21.33 -5.34
C GLU A 137 -5.60 -22.46 -4.33
N GLU A 138 -4.49 -23.16 -4.43
CA GLU A 138 -4.15 -24.25 -3.50
C GLU A 138 -4.01 -23.75 -2.06
N VAL A 139 -3.41 -22.57 -1.86
CA VAL A 139 -3.35 -21.93 -0.52
C VAL A 139 -4.74 -21.74 0.07
N ILE A 140 -5.66 -21.18 -0.72
CA ILE A 140 -7.01 -20.87 -0.19
C ILE A 140 -7.80 -22.16 0.03
N LEU A 141 -7.79 -23.10 -0.92
CA LEU A 141 -8.47 -24.37 -0.78
C LEU A 141 -7.97 -25.18 0.43
N ALA A 142 -6.66 -25.13 0.71
CA ALA A 142 -6.10 -25.75 1.90
C ALA A 142 -6.48 -25.05 3.20
N ASN A 143 -6.80 -23.75 3.17
CA ASN A 143 -7.17 -22.98 4.35
C ASN A 143 -8.67 -22.96 4.65
N VAL A 144 -9.52 -22.82 3.64
CA VAL A 144 -10.97 -22.58 3.83
C VAL A 144 -11.88 -23.50 3.02
N GLY A 145 -11.34 -24.27 2.07
CA GLY A 145 -12.11 -25.15 1.20
C GLY A 145 -12.86 -24.42 0.07
N PRO A 146 -13.55 -25.18 -0.82
CA PRO A 146 -14.19 -24.64 -2.02
C PRO A 146 -15.35 -23.69 -1.71
N THR A 147 -16.12 -23.92 -0.67
CA THR A 147 -17.28 -23.07 -0.34
C THR A 147 -16.87 -21.60 -0.12
N PHE A 148 -15.92 -21.33 0.75
CA PHE A 148 -15.46 -19.96 0.98
C PHE A 148 -14.54 -19.44 -0.14
N TYR A 149 -13.83 -20.34 -0.85
CA TYR A 149 -13.06 -19.98 -2.03
C TYR A 149 -13.93 -19.32 -3.09
N GLU A 150 -15.03 -19.95 -3.49
CA GLU A 150 -15.96 -19.38 -4.48
C GLU A 150 -16.66 -18.12 -3.96
N LEU A 151 -17.00 -18.09 -2.65
CA LEU A 151 -17.77 -17.01 -2.06
C LEU A 151 -16.96 -15.70 -1.93
N PHE A 152 -15.68 -15.76 -1.58
CA PHE A 152 -14.91 -14.59 -1.19
C PHE A 152 -13.61 -14.36 -1.96
N PHE A 153 -12.97 -15.39 -2.52
CA PHE A 153 -11.59 -15.27 -2.98
C PHE A 153 -11.45 -15.31 -4.49
N LYS A 154 -12.08 -16.22 -5.16
CA LYS A 154 -11.91 -16.45 -6.60
C LYS A 154 -12.26 -15.20 -7.42
N GLY A 155 -13.50 -14.71 -7.28
CA GLY A 155 -13.97 -13.56 -8.04
C GLY A 155 -13.21 -12.28 -7.69
N TYR A 156 -12.91 -12.07 -6.39
CA TYR A 156 -12.08 -10.94 -5.96
C TYR A 156 -10.69 -10.98 -6.60
N THR A 157 -10.04 -12.15 -6.58
CA THR A 157 -8.69 -12.32 -7.12
C THR A 157 -8.66 -12.14 -8.64
N LEU A 158 -9.65 -12.71 -9.34
CA LEU A 158 -9.82 -12.50 -10.78
C LEU A 158 -9.94 -11.02 -11.14
N LYS A 159 -10.78 -10.26 -10.43
CA LYS A 159 -10.92 -8.81 -10.64
C LYS A 159 -9.62 -8.06 -10.35
N GLN A 160 -9.05 -8.28 -9.16
CA GLN A 160 -7.89 -7.53 -8.68
C GLN A 160 -6.65 -7.75 -9.55
N TRP A 161 -6.40 -9.00 -9.96
CA TRP A 161 -5.15 -9.38 -10.62
C TRP A 161 -5.29 -9.62 -12.12
N ASP A 162 -6.52 -9.70 -12.64
CA ASP A 162 -6.81 -10.12 -14.02
C ASP A 162 -6.17 -11.46 -14.37
N ARG A 163 -6.06 -12.33 -13.37
CA ARG A 163 -5.51 -13.68 -13.45
C ARG A 163 -6.25 -14.62 -12.51
N HIS A 164 -6.35 -15.87 -12.92
CA HIS A 164 -6.91 -16.89 -12.04
C HIS A 164 -5.99 -17.13 -10.83
N PRO A 165 -6.51 -17.41 -9.61
CA PRO A 165 -5.67 -17.70 -8.44
C PRO A 165 -4.64 -18.80 -8.65
N ARG A 166 -4.91 -19.78 -9.52
CA ARG A 166 -3.94 -20.85 -9.90
C ARG A 166 -2.70 -20.35 -10.66
N ASP A 167 -2.78 -19.16 -11.27
CA ASP A 167 -1.72 -18.57 -12.07
C ASP A 167 -0.90 -17.53 -11.28
N LEU A 168 -1.21 -17.37 -9.99
CA LEU A 168 -0.59 -16.41 -9.09
C LEU A 168 0.24 -17.10 -8.02
N ASP A 169 1.31 -16.42 -7.61
CA ASP A 169 2.17 -16.86 -6.51
C ASP A 169 1.37 -17.12 -5.22
N PRO A 170 1.70 -18.16 -4.43
CA PRO A 170 1.06 -18.45 -3.16
C PRO A 170 0.96 -17.26 -2.20
N SER A 171 1.94 -16.37 -2.20
CA SER A 171 2.03 -15.20 -1.32
C SER A 171 0.89 -14.20 -1.48
N VAL A 172 0.20 -14.19 -2.60
CA VAL A 172 -0.93 -13.27 -2.87
C VAL A 172 -2.05 -13.49 -1.87
N CYS A 173 -2.39 -14.76 -1.59
CA CYS A 173 -3.51 -15.13 -0.73
C CYS A 173 -3.10 -15.63 0.67
N ALA A 174 -1.85 -16.05 0.86
CA ALA A 174 -1.37 -16.60 2.14
C ALA A 174 -1.45 -15.62 3.33
N ARG A 175 -1.50 -14.33 3.07
CA ARG A 175 -1.57 -13.27 4.09
C ARG A 175 -2.93 -13.11 4.76
N ILE A 176 -4.01 -13.62 4.16
CA ILE A 176 -5.37 -13.43 4.66
C ILE A 176 -5.60 -14.41 5.82
N PRO A 177 -5.90 -13.92 7.04
CA PRO A 177 -6.08 -14.81 8.18
C PRO A 177 -7.38 -15.61 8.10
N VAL A 178 -7.35 -16.82 8.64
CA VAL A 178 -8.53 -17.64 8.92
C VAL A 178 -8.53 -17.93 10.41
N ARG A 179 -9.67 -17.74 11.10
CA ARG A 179 -9.78 -17.92 12.55
C ARG A 179 -10.99 -18.77 12.88
N THR A 180 -10.84 -19.65 13.84
CA THR A 180 -11.97 -20.48 14.34
C THR A 180 -12.81 -19.77 15.40
N THR A 181 -12.34 -18.66 15.93
CA THR A 181 -13.06 -17.78 16.88
C THR A 181 -13.89 -16.73 16.13
N ARG A 182 -14.63 -15.86 16.86
CA ARG A 182 -15.33 -14.69 16.28
C ARG A 182 -14.45 -13.46 16.08
N ASP A 183 -13.13 -13.61 16.22
CA ASP A 183 -12.18 -12.51 15.95
C ASP A 183 -12.17 -12.18 14.45
N ASP A 184 -12.64 -10.99 14.12
CA ASP A 184 -12.75 -10.45 12.74
C ASP A 184 -11.71 -9.35 12.43
N HIS A 185 -10.66 -9.20 13.25
CA HIS A 185 -9.57 -8.27 12.93
C HIS A 185 -8.90 -8.66 11.61
N TYR A 186 -8.75 -7.69 10.73
CA TYR A 186 -8.15 -7.93 9.41
C TYR A 186 -6.65 -8.17 9.50
N LEU A 187 -5.97 -7.47 10.41
CA LEU A 187 -4.52 -7.49 10.57
C LEU A 187 -4.10 -8.23 11.86
N ARG A 188 -2.82 -8.58 11.97
CA ARG A 188 -2.25 -9.33 13.09
C ARG A 188 -1.14 -8.58 13.81
N GLU A 189 -0.60 -7.53 13.18
CA GLU A 189 0.49 -6.74 13.72
C GLU A 189 0.05 -6.04 15.01
N GLU A 190 0.96 -5.93 15.98
CA GLU A 190 0.68 -5.34 17.29
C GLU A 190 0.44 -3.83 17.21
N PHE A 191 1.19 -3.15 16.34
CA PHE A 191 1.01 -1.72 16.11
C PHE A 191 0.18 -1.49 14.87
N GLN A 192 -1.01 -0.95 15.05
CA GLN A 192 -1.96 -0.57 14.00
C GLN A 192 -2.47 0.83 14.28
N ALA A 193 -2.16 1.78 13.40
CA ALA A 193 -2.52 3.18 13.60
C ALA A 193 -2.48 3.97 12.27
N LEU A 194 -3.08 5.14 12.27
CA LEU A 194 -2.89 6.17 11.24
C LEU A 194 -2.16 7.37 11.84
N PRO A 195 -1.40 8.14 11.04
CA PRO A 195 -0.92 9.46 11.47
C PRO A 195 -2.11 10.34 11.87
N THR A 196 -2.05 10.97 13.03
CA THR A 196 -3.18 11.75 13.58
C THR A 196 -3.66 12.85 12.63
N ASP A 197 -2.73 13.49 11.92
CA ASP A 197 -3.01 14.57 10.98
C ASP A 197 -2.98 14.09 9.51
N GLY A 198 -2.97 12.78 9.28
CA GLY A 198 -2.84 12.18 7.95
C GLY A 198 -1.39 11.94 7.51
N PHE A 199 -1.25 11.16 6.44
CA PHE A 199 0.07 10.83 5.86
C PHE A 199 0.72 12.03 5.18
N THR A 200 -0.05 12.86 4.50
CA THR A 200 0.49 14.04 3.81
C THR A 200 1.20 14.95 4.80
N ARG A 201 0.59 15.21 5.96
CA ARG A 201 1.21 16.04 7.00
C ARG A 201 2.45 15.38 7.61
N LEU A 202 2.48 14.06 7.72
CA LEU A 202 3.70 13.33 8.12
C LEU A 202 4.85 13.60 7.14
N PHE A 203 4.59 13.50 5.84
CA PHE A 203 5.62 13.75 4.81
C PHE A 203 6.07 15.20 4.78
N GLU A 204 5.17 16.16 4.93
CA GLU A 204 5.52 17.58 5.05
C GLU A 204 6.49 17.81 6.23
N ARG A 205 6.20 17.26 7.39
CA ARG A 205 7.08 17.34 8.58
C ARG A 205 8.42 16.65 8.36
N MET A 206 8.47 15.58 7.58
CA MET A 206 9.74 14.96 7.20
C MET A 206 10.58 15.91 6.35
N VAL A 207 9.98 16.59 5.37
CA VAL A 207 10.66 17.59 4.53
C VAL A 207 11.08 18.81 5.37
N GLU A 208 10.20 19.35 6.21
CA GLU A 208 10.49 20.47 7.13
C GLU A 208 11.69 20.17 8.06
N ALA A 209 11.84 18.91 8.49
CA ALA A 209 12.92 18.45 9.37
C ALA A 209 14.21 18.08 8.61
N SER A 210 14.31 18.35 7.31
CA SER A 210 15.40 17.89 6.44
C SER A 210 16.23 19.07 5.91
N PRO A 211 17.27 19.53 6.61
CA PRO A 211 18.09 20.63 6.13
C PRO A 211 18.84 20.23 4.84
N GLY A 212 18.78 21.09 3.81
CA GLY A 212 19.44 20.83 2.53
C GLY A 212 18.72 19.83 1.62
N LEU A 213 17.49 19.48 1.93
CA LEU A 213 16.58 18.76 1.04
C LEU A 213 15.80 19.74 0.16
N GLU A 214 15.87 19.54 -1.14
CA GLU A 214 15.03 20.22 -2.13
C GLU A 214 14.05 19.22 -2.71
N VAL A 215 12.76 19.61 -2.81
CA VAL A 215 11.71 18.78 -3.43
C VAL A 215 11.07 19.56 -4.56
N HIS A 216 11.07 18.99 -5.76
CA HIS A 216 10.43 19.54 -6.93
C HIS A 216 9.24 18.67 -7.29
N LEU A 217 8.04 19.19 -7.06
CA LEU A 217 6.77 18.60 -7.49
C LEU A 217 6.54 18.89 -8.99
N ASP A 218 5.55 18.26 -9.60
CA ASP A 218 5.25 18.39 -11.03
C ASP A 218 6.48 18.20 -11.95
N THR A 219 7.43 17.37 -11.50
CA THR A 219 8.74 17.25 -12.14
C THR A 219 9.04 15.80 -12.46
N ASP A 220 9.03 15.45 -13.76
CA ASP A 220 9.37 14.11 -14.21
C ASP A 220 10.89 13.86 -14.12
N PHE A 221 11.25 12.71 -13.55
CA PHE A 221 12.65 12.35 -13.33
C PHE A 221 13.45 12.25 -14.63
N PHE A 222 12.89 11.63 -15.68
CA PHE A 222 13.63 11.38 -16.92
C PHE A 222 13.92 12.67 -17.69
N THR A 223 13.01 13.64 -17.60
CA THR A 223 13.20 14.96 -18.24
C THR A 223 14.11 15.88 -17.42
N ALA A 224 14.04 15.82 -16.09
CA ALA A 224 14.75 16.76 -15.22
C ALA A 224 16.13 16.26 -14.75
N ARG A 225 16.39 14.95 -14.72
CA ARG A 225 17.66 14.40 -14.18
C ARG A 225 18.92 14.95 -14.82
N HIS A 226 18.85 15.40 -16.08
CA HIS A 226 19.98 15.97 -16.81
C HIS A 226 20.40 17.35 -16.31
N HIS A 227 19.57 18.00 -15.50
CA HIS A 227 19.92 19.28 -14.87
C HIS A 227 20.80 19.12 -13.62
N TYR A 228 21.08 17.91 -13.18
CA TYR A 228 21.86 17.61 -11.98
C TYR A 228 23.04 16.69 -12.27
N GLN A 229 24.07 16.79 -11.44
CA GLN A 229 25.22 15.88 -11.43
C GLN A 229 25.27 15.17 -10.05
N PRO A 230 24.44 14.13 -9.81
CA PRO A 230 24.41 13.44 -8.54
C PRO A 230 25.62 12.50 -8.39
N ARG A 231 26.12 12.36 -7.15
CA ARG A 231 27.07 11.29 -6.82
C ARG A 231 26.39 9.94 -6.77
N HIS A 232 25.11 9.91 -6.35
CA HIS A 232 24.30 8.71 -6.32
C HIS A 232 22.82 9.01 -6.64
N THR A 233 22.14 8.09 -7.30
CA THR A 233 20.73 8.20 -7.65
C THR A 233 19.92 7.16 -6.88
N ILE A 234 18.79 7.55 -6.31
CA ILE A 234 17.78 6.65 -5.75
C ILE A 234 16.60 6.64 -6.70
N TYR A 235 16.28 5.48 -7.26
CA TYR A 235 15.16 5.34 -8.16
C TYR A 235 14.06 4.48 -7.54
N THR A 236 12.85 5.05 -7.43
CA THR A 236 11.69 4.37 -6.80
C THR A 236 10.56 4.05 -7.78
N GLY A 237 10.70 4.46 -9.04
CA GLY A 237 9.73 4.21 -10.11
C GLY A 237 9.81 2.79 -10.69
N PRO A 238 9.00 2.48 -11.73
CA PRO A 238 9.05 1.19 -12.42
C PRO A 238 10.42 0.91 -12.99
N ILE A 239 11.00 -0.25 -12.65
CA ILE A 239 12.37 -0.59 -13.06
C ILE A 239 12.53 -0.72 -14.59
N ASP A 240 11.51 -1.23 -15.26
CA ASP A 240 11.50 -1.35 -16.72
C ASP A 240 11.53 0.01 -17.42
N ALA A 241 10.86 1.02 -16.86
CA ALA A 241 10.91 2.39 -17.37
C ALA A 241 12.32 3.01 -17.24
N TYR A 242 13.07 2.72 -16.15
CA TYR A 242 14.44 3.19 -15.99
C TYR A 242 15.35 2.71 -17.12
N PHE A 243 15.13 1.50 -17.61
CA PHE A 243 15.88 0.86 -18.66
C PHE A 243 15.22 0.98 -20.05
N ASP A 244 14.33 1.93 -20.24
CA ASP A 244 13.65 2.19 -21.51
C ASP A 244 12.99 0.92 -22.10
N HIS A 245 12.41 0.11 -21.24
CA HIS A 245 11.69 -1.14 -21.53
C HIS A 245 12.50 -2.15 -22.40
N ARG A 246 13.82 -2.10 -22.37
CA ARG A 246 14.71 -2.89 -23.26
C ARG A 246 14.53 -4.41 -23.17
N TYR A 247 13.92 -4.92 -22.09
CA TYR A 247 13.55 -6.34 -21.94
C TYR A 247 12.04 -6.57 -22.01
N GLY A 248 11.28 -5.57 -22.53
CA GLY A 248 9.84 -5.55 -22.60
C GLY A 248 9.17 -4.96 -21.34
N HIS A 249 7.92 -4.53 -21.49
CA HIS A 249 7.15 -3.99 -20.36
C HIS A 249 6.91 -5.07 -19.31
N LEU A 250 7.19 -4.75 -18.06
CA LEU A 250 6.74 -5.57 -16.94
C LEU A 250 5.24 -5.37 -16.70
N PRO A 251 4.47 -6.45 -16.51
CA PRO A 251 3.06 -6.31 -16.26
C PRO A 251 2.78 -5.81 -14.84
N TYR A 252 2.01 -4.74 -14.74
CA TYR A 252 1.52 -4.20 -13.49
C TYR A 252 -0.01 -4.15 -13.49
N ARG A 253 -0.61 -4.15 -12.32
CA ARG A 253 -2.01 -3.72 -12.15
C ARG A 253 -2.04 -2.24 -11.80
N SER A 254 -3.05 -1.58 -12.33
CA SER A 254 -3.43 -0.23 -11.96
C SER A 254 -4.76 -0.21 -11.23
N LEU A 255 -5.10 0.96 -10.71
CA LEU A 255 -6.37 1.18 -10.02
C LEU A 255 -6.94 2.54 -10.44
N GLN A 256 -8.25 2.56 -10.67
CA GLN A 256 -9.03 3.79 -10.73
C GLN A 256 -9.79 3.95 -9.43
N PHE A 257 -9.82 5.17 -8.92
CA PHE A 257 -10.49 5.53 -7.67
C PHE A 257 -11.63 6.50 -7.96
N GLU A 258 -12.82 6.16 -7.51
CA GLU A 258 -13.96 7.06 -7.48
C GLU A 258 -14.21 7.50 -6.05
N VAL A 259 -14.08 8.80 -5.79
CA VAL A 259 -14.35 9.42 -4.50
C VAL A 259 -15.75 10.02 -4.55
N GLU A 260 -16.57 9.68 -3.58
CA GLU A 260 -17.92 10.20 -3.44
C GLU A 260 -18.13 10.71 -2.00
N THR A 261 -18.60 11.93 -1.89
CA THR A 261 -18.81 12.62 -0.61
C THR A 261 -20.29 12.69 -0.25
N PHE A 262 -20.61 12.57 1.02
CA PHE A 262 -21.98 12.56 1.51
C PHE A 262 -22.15 13.50 2.69
N THR A 263 -23.09 14.41 2.56
CA THR A 263 -23.58 15.21 3.68
C THR A 263 -24.50 14.39 4.60
N ALA A 264 -24.70 14.86 5.82
CA ALA A 264 -25.65 14.24 6.77
C ALA A 264 -27.05 14.07 6.19
N ALA A 265 -27.53 15.06 5.42
CA ALA A 265 -28.84 15.01 4.79
C ALA A 265 -28.94 13.91 3.71
N GLN A 266 -27.89 13.74 2.91
CA GLN A 266 -27.84 12.68 1.90
C GLN A 266 -27.79 11.29 2.55
N LEU A 267 -27.03 11.13 3.63
CA LEU A 267 -26.99 9.87 4.39
C LEU A 267 -28.34 9.50 4.97
N ALA A 268 -29.03 10.47 5.57
CA ALA A 268 -30.37 10.27 6.12
C ALA A 268 -31.40 9.93 5.03
N THR A 269 -31.39 10.66 3.90
CA THR A 269 -32.30 10.40 2.77
C THR A 269 -32.07 9.03 2.16
N ALA A 270 -30.82 8.58 2.05
CA ALA A 270 -30.45 7.25 1.55
C ALA A 270 -30.57 6.13 2.60
N ASN A 271 -31.10 6.44 3.79
CA ASN A 271 -31.24 5.49 4.93
C ASN A 271 -29.95 4.75 5.28
N ARG A 272 -28.80 5.41 5.11
CA ARG A 272 -27.47 4.77 5.28
C ARG A 272 -27.14 4.42 6.72
N GLU A 273 -27.71 5.15 7.68
CA GLU A 273 -27.55 4.85 9.11
C GLU A 273 -28.09 3.46 9.49
N THR A 274 -29.20 3.04 8.86
CA THR A 274 -29.73 1.67 9.05
C THR A 274 -28.78 0.62 8.48
N VAL A 275 -28.14 0.92 7.35
CA VAL A 275 -27.16 0.02 6.70
C VAL A 275 -25.83 -0.03 7.47
N SER A 276 -25.32 1.12 7.86
CA SER A 276 -24.03 1.24 8.55
C SER A 276 -24.10 0.85 10.03
N GLY A 277 -25.28 1.02 10.65
CA GLY A 277 -25.46 0.94 12.11
C GLY A 277 -24.80 2.09 12.87
N LYS A 278 -24.38 3.16 12.16
CA LYS A 278 -23.70 4.33 12.74
C LYS A 278 -24.14 5.62 12.04
N THR A 279 -24.39 6.67 12.83
CA THR A 279 -24.63 8.01 12.32
C THR A 279 -23.41 8.55 11.58
N GLY A 280 -23.64 9.20 10.44
CA GLY A 280 -22.59 9.81 9.65
C GLY A 280 -21.69 8.81 8.91
N HIS A 281 -22.13 7.57 8.69
CA HIS A 281 -21.41 6.56 7.92
C HIS A 281 -22.25 5.99 6.77
N TRP A 282 -21.56 5.61 5.69
CA TRP A 282 -22.17 5.05 4.49
C TRP A 282 -22.35 3.53 4.57
N GLN A 283 -21.38 2.80 5.08
CA GLN A 283 -21.31 1.35 5.07
C GLN A 283 -21.02 0.77 6.47
N PRO A 284 -21.20 -0.56 6.71
CA PRO A 284 -21.11 -1.12 8.07
C PRO A 284 -19.67 -1.42 8.55
N ALA A 285 -18.65 -1.05 7.80
CA ALA A 285 -17.25 -1.27 8.18
C ALA A 285 -16.32 -0.31 7.42
N LEU A 286 -15.09 -0.18 7.91
CA LEU A 286 -14.00 0.56 7.26
C LEU A 286 -13.85 0.23 5.78
N GLN A 287 -13.89 -1.06 5.46
CA GLN A 287 -13.79 -1.56 4.09
C GLN A 287 -14.82 -2.67 3.88
N VAL A 288 -15.43 -2.67 2.72
CA VAL A 288 -16.28 -3.76 2.26
C VAL A 288 -15.74 -4.27 0.92
N ASN A 289 -15.40 -5.55 0.87
CA ASN A 289 -14.98 -6.23 -0.35
C ASN A 289 -16.20 -6.71 -1.14
N TYR A 290 -16.13 -6.61 -2.47
CA TYR A 290 -17.17 -7.04 -3.40
C TYR A 290 -16.56 -8.09 -4.35
N PRO A 291 -16.53 -9.37 -3.96
CA PRO A 291 -15.86 -10.40 -4.76
C PRO A 291 -16.55 -10.68 -6.09
N ASN A 292 -17.88 -10.65 -6.18
CA ASN A 292 -18.62 -11.25 -7.27
C ASN A 292 -19.49 -10.26 -8.07
N ASP A 293 -20.31 -9.45 -7.40
CA ASP A 293 -21.49 -8.83 -8.02
C ASP A 293 -21.19 -7.46 -8.67
N GLU A 294 -20.10 -6.79 -8.32
CA GLU A 294 -19.76 -5.42 -8.73
C GLU A 294 -18.50 -5.35 -9.59
N ALA A 295 -18.37 -4.30 -10.38
CA ALA A 295 -17.17 -4.06 -11.18
C ALA A 295 -15.97 -3.64 -10.31
N PHE A 296 -16.22 -2.90 -9.24
CA PHE A 296 -15.19 -2.54 -8.25
C PHE A 296 -14.87 -3.72 -7.32
N THR A 297 -13.67 -3.70 -6.75
CA THR A 297 -13.25 -4.75 -5.80
C THR A 297 -13.63 -4.41 -4.37
N ARG A 298 -13.66 -3.12 -4.00
CA ARG A 298 -13.98 -2.70 -2.65
C ARG A 298 -14.45 -1.26 -2.57
N ILE A 299 -15.13 -0.97 -1.46
CA ILE A 299 -15.44 0.39 -1.00
C ILE A 299 -14.71 0.61 0.31
N VAL A 300 -14.05 1.76 0.45
CA VAL A 300 -13.35 2.18 1.66
C VAL A 300 -13.96 3.45 2.20
N GLU A 301 -14.22 3.49 3.49
CA GLU A 301 -14.67 4.64 4.27
C GLU A 301 -13.67 4.88 5.40
N ILE A 302 -12.58 5.59 5.08
CA ILE A 302 -11.41 5.71 5.97
C ILE A 302 -11.74 6.42 7.30
N LYS A 303 -12.78 7.20 7.34
CA LYS A 303 -13.28 7.89 8.54
C LYS A 303 -13.48 6.96 9.75
N TYR A 304 -13.73 5.68 9.55
CA TYR A 304 -13.80 4.68 10.63
C TYR A 304 -12.58 4.65 11.55
N VAL A 305 -11.41 5.06 11.04
CA VAL A 305 -10.13 4.94 11.73
C VAL A 305 -9.33 6.24 11.81
N THR A 306 -9.84 7.35 11.25
CA THR A 306 -9.17 8.66 11.36
C THR A 306 -9.41 9.35 12.69
N GLY A 307 -10.40 8.91 13.47
CA GLY A 307 -10.82 9.57 14.70
C GLY A 307 -11.65 10.84 14.48
N GLN A 308 -11.89 11.24 13.22
CA GLN A 308 -12.68 12.45 12.92
C GLN A 308 -14.14 12.30 13.32
N GLN A 309 -14.65 13.30 14.03
CA GLN A 309 -16.06 13.43 14.36
C GLN A 309 -16.73 14.35 13.34
N SER A 310 -17.49 13.78 12.43
CA SER A 310 -18.22 14.52 11.40
C SER A 310 -19.54 13.83 11.08
N PRO A 311 -20.64 14.58 10.89
CA PRO A 311 -21.89 14.03 10.37
C PRO A 311 -21.81 13.69 8.87
N HIS A 312 -20.76 14.16 8.19
CA HIS A 312 -20.45 13.89 6.79
C HIS A 312 -19.49 12.72 6.66
N THR A 313 -19.44 12.09 5.50
CA THR A 313 -18.48 11.05 5.18
C THR A 313 -18.12 11.06 3.71
N ASN A 314 -17.06 10.35 3.37
CA ASN A 314 -16.72 10.00 1.99
C ASN A 314 -16.43 8.51 1.87
N ILE A 315 -16.58 8.01 0.66
CA ILE A 315 -16.19 6.67 0.29
C ILE A 315 -15.28 6.70 -0.94
N VAL A 316 -14.42 5.71 -1.04
CA VAL A 316 -13.57 5.49 -2.21
C VAL A 316 -13.88 4.11 -2.78
N ARG A 317 -14.37 4.06 -4.04
CA ARG A 317 -14.51 2.81 -4.79
C ARG A 317 -13.25 2.53 -5.57
N GLU A 318 -12.78 1.29 -5.54
CA GLU A 318 -11.58 0.84 -6.24
C GLU A 318 -11.94 -0.04 -7.43
N TYR A 319 -11.57 0.40 -8.62
CA TYR A 319 -11.71 -0.36 -9.87
C TYR A 319 -10.32 -0.83 -10.32
N PRO A 320 -10.08 -2.15 -10.42
CA PRO A 320 -8.82 -2.67 -10.92
C PRO A 320 -8.73 -2.54 -12.43
N LEU A 321 -7.60 -2.05 -12.90
CA LEU A 321 -7.32 -1.82 -14.31
C LEU A 321 -5.96 -2.44 -14.70
N PRO A 322 -5.71 -2.72 -15.99
CA PRO A 322 -4.34 -2.93 -16.46
C PRO A 322 -3.55 -1.63 -16.32
N ALA A 323 -2.26 -1.72 -16.03
CA ALA A 323 -1.37 -0.57 -16.17
C ALA A 323 -0.96 -0.42 -17.64
N ASP A 324 -1.15 0.76 -18.18
CA ASP A 324 -0.83 1.12 -19.56
C ASP A 324 -0.31 2.57 -19.63
N ALA A 325 -0.25 3.15 -20.82
CA ALA A 325 0.20 4.53 -21.02
C ALA A 325 -0.66 5.59 -20.29
N THR A 326 -1.90 5.25 -19.95
CA THR A 326 -2.87 6.16 -19.30
C THR A 326 -3.09 5.86 -17.82
N HIS A 327 -2.70 4.66 -17.35
CA HIS A 327 -2.95 4.17 -16.01
C HIS A 327 -1.63 3.80 -15.33
N GLU A 328 -1.32 4.51 -14.26
CA GLU A 328 -0.09 4.32 -13.49
C GLU A 328 0.02 2.91 -12.87
N PRO A 329 1.25 2.34 -12.80
CA PRO A 329 1.48 1.06 -12.13
C PRO A 329 1.33 1.19 -10.60
N TYR A 330 0.51 0.29 -10.02
CA TYR A 330 0.31 0.19 -8.56
C TYR A 330 0.91 -1.07 -7.96
N TYR A 331 0.65 -2.21 -8.61
CA TYR A 331 1.06 -3.52 -8.10
C TYR A 331 1.80 -4.31 -9.16
N PRO A 332 3.04 -4.76 -8.89
CA PRO A 332 3.66 -5.83 -9.67
C PRO A 332 2.77 -7.08 -9.65
N ILE A 333 2.64 -7.77 -10.77
CA ILE A 333 1.89 -9.03 -10.83
C ILE A 333 2.82 -10.17 -10.40
N PRO A 334 2.62 -10.81 -9.23
CA PRO A 334 3.50 -11.88 -8.76
C PRO A 334 3.12 -13.21 -9.40
N ALA A 335 3.80 -13.53 -10.50
CA ALA A 335 3.62 -14.77 -11.25
C ALA A 335 4.98 -15.29 -11.76
N PRO A 336 5.12 -16.58 -12.09
CA PRO A 336 6.40 -17.14 -12.52
C PRO A 336 6.98 -16.50 -13.79
N ASP A 337 6.14 -16.20 -14.78
CA ASP A 337 6.53 -15.55 -16.04
C ASP A 337 7.05 -14.12 -15.82
N THR A 338 6.37 -13.34 -14.98
CA THR A 338 6.77 -11.96 -14.66
C THR A 338 8.07 -11.92 -13.87
N ARG A 339 8.29 -12.91 -12.99
CA ARG A 339 9.53 -13.04 -12.22
C ARG A 339 10.73 -13.26 -13.13
N ALA A 340 10.60 -14.16 -14.11
CA ALA A 340 11.67 -14.44 -15.07
C ALA A 340 12.04 -13.19 -15.92
N GLN A 341 11.05 -12.38 -16.27
CA GLN A 341 11.32 -11.12 -16.98
C GLN A 341 11.97 -10.08 -16.06
N TYR A 342 11.51 -9.93 -14.81
CA TYR A 342 12.10 -9.04 -13.83
C TYR A 342 13.57 -9.36 -13.54
N GLU A 343 13.98 -10.64 -13.50
CA GLU A 343 15.37 -11.03 -13.26
C GLU A 343 16.36 -10.41 -14.27
N LYS A 344 15.92 -10.18 -15.52
CA LYS A 344 16.75 -9.48 -16.53
C LYS A 344 17.00 -8.02 -16.12
N TYR A 345 15.96 -7.34 -15.62
CA TYR A 345 16.07 -5.98 -15.12
C TYR A 345 16.89 -5.91 -13.83
N ARG A 346 16.69 -6.84 -12.92
CA ARG A 346 17.48 -6.95 -11.68
C ARG A 346 18.97 -7.12 -11.96
N THR A 347 19.32 -7.95 -12.93
CA THR A 347 20.71 -8.13 -13.37
C THR A 347 21.28 -6.83 -13.95
N ALA A 348 20.49 -6.12 -14.76
CA ALA A 348 20.90 -4.83 -15.32
C ALA A 348 21.06 -3.76 -14.23
N ALA A 349 20.14 -3.71 -13.26
CA ALA A 349 20.20 -2.79 -12.14
C ALA A 349 21.45 -3.01 -11.25
N ALA A 350 21.85 -4.26 -11.06
CA ALA A 350 23.07 -4.59 -10.31
C ALA A 350 24.36 -4.09 -10.99
N ALA A 351 24.32 -3.78 -12.28
CA ALA A 351 25.44 -3.21 -13.03
C ALA A 351 25.47 -1.66 -13.02
N GLU A 352 24.49 -1.01 -12.40
CA GLU A 352 24.43 0.45 -12.25
C GLU A 352 25.18 0.90 -10.98
N PRO A 353 26.44 1.35 -11.05
CA PRO A 353 27.31 1.50 -9.88
C PRO A 353 26.88 2.62 -8.94
N HIS A 354 26.14 3.61 -9.46
CA HIS A 354 25.73 4.82 -8.74
C HIS A 354 24.21 4.99 -8.66
N THR A 355 23.47 3.87 -8.74
CA THR A 355 22.01 3.90 -8.65
C THR A 355 21.51 2.80 -7.73
N SER A 356 20.64 3.17 -6.78
CA SER A 356 19.89 2.22 -5.95
C SER A 356 18.44 2.16 -6.41
N PHE A 357 17.93 0.96 -6.59
CA PHE A 357 16.55 0.68 -6.96
C PHE A 357 15.79 0.24 -5.71
N ILE A 358 14.85 1.07 -5.23
CA ILE A 358 14.20 0.91 -3.93
C ILE A 358 12.69 1.09 -4.06
N GLY A 359 11.95 0.31 -3.29
CA GLY A 359 10.49 0.39 -3.23
C GLY A 359 9.80 -0.60 -4.14
N ARG A 360 8.47 -0.58 -4.09
CA ARG A 360 7.59 -1.60 -4.69
C ARG A 360 7.79 -1.76 -6.20
N LEU A 361 7.87 -0.65 -6.93
CA LEU A 361 7.95 -0.67 -8.39
C LEU A 361 9.38 -0.95 -8.89
N ALA A 362 10.37 -0.36 -8.24
CA ALA A 362 11.77 -0.54 -8.63
C ALA A 362 12.31 -1.93 -8.29
N THR A 363 11.75 -2.61 -7.31
CA THR A 363 12.14 -3.99 -6.94
C THR A 363 11.14 -5.05 -7.40
N TYR A 364 10.09 -4.63 -8.12
CA TYR A 364 9.03 -5.49 -8.65
C TYR A 364 8.48 -6.46 -7.60
N HIS A 365 8.21 -5.95 -6.39
CA HIS A 365 7.73 -6.76 -5.28
C HIS A 365 6.62 -6.07 -4.49
N TYR A 366 5.64 -6.85 -4.01
CA TYR A 366 4.52 -6.34 -3.24
C TYR A 366 4.91 -6.14 -1.78
N TYR A 367 5.23 -4.90 -1.39
CA TYR A 367 5.55 -4.52 -0.03
C TYR A 367 4.43 -3.76 0.67
N ASN A 368 4.32 -3.95 1.98
CA ASN A 368 3.58 -3.06 2.87
C ASN A 368 4.41 -1.80 3.18
N MET A 369 3.76 -0.75 3.71
CA MET A 369 4.43 0.53 4.02
C MET A 369 5.61 0.37 4.99
N ASP A 370 5.45 -0.43 6.04
CA ASP A 370 6.51 -0.67 7.03
C ASP A 370 7.74 -1.36 6.43
N GLN A 371 7.54 -2.30 5.52
CA GLN A 371 8.62 -2.96 4.80
C GLN A 371 9.36 -1.99 3.88
N VAL A 372 8.62 -1.09 3.21
CA VAL A 372 9.21 -0.02 2.39
C VAL A 372 10.04 0.93 3.24
N VAL A 373 9.53 1.35 4.40
CA VAL A 373 10.27 2.21 5.35
C VAL A 373 11.51 1.50 5.86
N ALA A 374 11.41 0.24 6.27
CA ALA A 374 12.55 -0.54 6.74
C ALA A 374 13.64 -0.69 5.67
N MET A 375 13.25 -0.94 4.42
CA MET A 375 14.15 -1.00 3.27
C MET A 375 14.86 0.34 3.04
N ALA A 376 14.12 1.44 3.11
CA ALA A 376 14.64 2.79 2.93
C ALA A 376 15.64 3.18 4.03
N LEU A 377 15.34 2.85 5.29
CA LEU A 377 16.26 3.07 6.42
C LEU A 377 17.56 2.28 6.24
N LYS A 378 17.46 0.99 5.88
CA LYS A 378 18.63 0.15 5.62
C LYS A 378 19.50 0.67 4.48
N GLU A 379 18.88 1.15 3.40
CA GLU A 379 19.62 1.72 2.26
C GLU A 379 20.29 3.04 2.63
N ALA A 380 19.64 3.90 3.40
CA ALA A 380 20.25 5.13 3.91
C ALA A 380 21.48 4.82 4.77
N GLU A 381 21.39 3.84 5.68
CA GLU A 381 22.52 3.39 6.50
C GLU A 381 23.68 2.86 5.65
N ARG A 382 23.37 2.05 4.61
CA ARG A 382 24.37 1.54 3.66
C ARG A 382 25.11 2.67 2.96
N LEU A 383 24.37 3.66 2.44
CA LEU A 383 24.97 4.82 1.75
C LEU A 383 25.83 5.66 2.69
N LEU A 384 25.39 5.93 3.90
CA LEU A 384 26.17 6.64 4.91
C LEU A 384 27.45 5.91 5.27
N SER A 385 27.43 4.57 5.32
CA SER A 385 28.65 3.78 5.60
C SER A 385 29.69 3.86 4.48
N LEU A 386 29.26 4.08 3.24
CA LEU A 386 30.14 4.21 2.08
C LEU A 386 30.75 5.61 1.95
N THR A 387 30.03 6.64 2.42
CA THR A 387 30.51 8.03 2.30
C THR A 387 31.58 8.40 3.36
N GLY A 388 31.79 7.59 4.40
CA GLY A 388 32.66 7.89 5.53
C GLY A 388 32.16 9.10 6.35
N PRO A 389 32.77 9.45 7.49
CA PRO A 389 32.49 10.72 8.14
C PRO A 389 32.91 11.84 7.18
N LEU A 390 31.93 12.58 6.67
CA LEU A 390 32.18 13.79 5.86
C LEU A 390 33.06 14.72 6.72
N ALA A 391 34.31 14.90 6.30
CA ALA A 391 35.22 15.82 6.92
C ALA A 391 34.54 17.19 6.98
N THR A 392 34.29 17.68 8.17
CA THR A 392 33.90 19.07 8.44
C THR A 392 34.86 19.93 7.63
N PRO A 393 34.44 20.84 6.74
CA PRO A 393 35.36 21.71 6.05
C PRO A 393 36.11 22.49 7.12
N ALA A 394 37.43 22.31 7.18
CA ALA A 394 38.29 23.12 8.04
C ALA A 394 38.05 24.59 7.71
N ILE A 395 37.47 25.31 8.68
CA ILE A 395 37.41 26.78 8.63
C ILE A 395 38.84 27.21 8.56
N ARG A 396 39.32 27.59 7.35
CA ARG A 396 40.60 28.30 7.22
C ARG A 396 40.37 29.68 7.79
N SER A 397 41.04 29.92 8.91
CA SER A 397 41.22 31.21 9.54
C SER A 397 41.92 32.23 8.63
#